data_b10ce883cb2beb61d25e2f0bdc5ad515
#
_entry.id   b10ce883cb2beb61d25e2f0bdc5ad515
#
_cell.length_a   1.000
_cell.length_b   1.000
_cell.length_c   1.000
_cell.angle_alpha   90.00
_cell.angle_beta   90.00
_cell.angle_gamma   90.00
#
_symmetry.space_group_name_H-M   'P 1'
#
loop_
_entity.id
_entity.type
_entity.pdbx_description
1 polymer ?
#
loop_
_entity_poly.entity_id
_entity_poly.type
_entity_poly.pdbx_seq_one_letter_code
_entity_poly.pdbx_strand_id
1 'polypeptide(L)' 'MTGTVKWFNAEKGYGFITPEEGNDVFVHFSQIQKDGYKTLEEGEKVEFTIAEGPKGPQAENVVSL' A
#
# COMPACT_ATOMS: atom_id res chain seq x y z
N MET A 1 6.53 9.38 -0.44
CA MET A 1 7.41 8.28 0.05
C MET A 1 7.27 7.09 -0.87
N THR A 2 8.36 6.42 -1.14
CA THR A 2 8.34 5.22 -1.99
C THR A 2 8.56 3.97 -1.16
N GLY A 3 8.10 2.85 -1.68
CA GLY A 3 8.28 1.57 -1.03
C GLY A 3 7.99 0.43 -1.97
N THR A 4 8.02 -0.78 -1.43
CA THR A 4 7.80 -2.00 -2.20
C THR A 4 6.68 -2.78 -1.54
N VAL A 5 5.74 -3.27 -2.34
CA VAL A 5 4.64 -4.08 -1.82
C VAL A 5 5.21 -5.38 -1.26
N LYS A 6 4.99 -5.60 0.03
CA LYS A 6 5.43 -6.83 0.69
C LYS A 6 4.51 -7.98 0.31
N TRP A 7 3.21 -7.76 0.42
CA TRP A 7 2.19 -8.69 -0.06
C TRP A 7 0.86 -7.96 -0.10
N PHE A 8 -0.05 -8.47 -0.88
CA PHE A 8 -1.39 -7.91 -0.98
C PHE A 8 -2.38 -9.03 -1.26
N ASN A 9 -3.49 -9.06 -0.53
CA ASN A 9 -4.54 -10.05 -0.72
C ASN A 9 -5.72 -9.38 -1.42
N ALA A 10 -5.89 -9.70 -2.70
CA ALA A 10 -6.93 -9.06 -3.51
C ALA A 10 -8.33 -9.42 -3.05
N GLU A 11 -8.51 -10.61 -2.51
CA GLU A 11 -9.82 -11.03 -2.02
C GLU A 11 -10.24 -10.24 -0.79
N LYS A 12 -9.32 -10.06 0.13
CA LYS A 12 -9.61 -9.34 1.37
C LYS A 12 -9.46 -7.83 1.21
N GLY A 13 -8.73 -7.39 0.19
CA GLY A 13 -8.60 -5.99 -0.12
C GLY A 13 -7.59 -5.23 0.71
N TYR A 14 -6.57 -5.90 1.23
CA TYR A 14 -5.52 -5.21 1.99
C TYR A 14 -4.20 -5.94 1.91
N GLY A 15 -3.16 -5.24 2.33
CA GLY A 15 -1.83 -5.81 2.38
C GLY A 15 -0.89 -4.88 3.12
N PHE A 16 0.41 -5.05 2.86
CA PHE A 16 1.44 -4.25 3.51
C PHE A 16 2.47 -3.79 2.50
N ILE A 17 3.01 -2.60 2.73
CA ILE A 17 4.07 -2.01 1.95
C ILE A 17 5.28 -1.84 2.85
N THR A 18 6.45 -2.19 2.35
CA THR A 18 7.71 -1.96 3.05
C THR A 18 8.29 -0.65 2.54
N PRO A 19 8.25 0.43 3.34
CA PRO A 19 8.83 1.72 2.91
C PRO A 19 10.34 1.61 2.78
N GLU A 20 10.94 2.60 2.11
CA GLU A 20 12.40 2.65 2.04
C GLU A 20 13.02 2.82 3.41
N GLU A 21 12.32 3.50 4.32
CA GLU A 21 12.75 3.64 5.70
C GLU A 21 11.56 3.41 6.61
N GLY A 22 11.81 2.76 7.74
CA GLY A 22 10.80 2.52 8.74
C GLY A 22 10.17 1.15 8.64
N ASN A 23 9.10 0.97 9.40
CA ASN A 23 8.39 -0.30 9.49
C ASN A 23 7.33 -0.43 8.41
N ASP A 24 6.93 -1.68 8.13
CA ASP A 24 5.87 -1.94 7.17
C ASP A 24 4.62 -1.16 7.52
N VAL A 25 3.89 -0.71 6.49
CA VAL A 25 2.66 0.03 6.67
C VAL A 25 1.50 -0.72 6.02
N PHE A 26 0.34 -0.62 6.64
CA PHE A 26 -0.89 -1.23 6.15
C PHE A 26 -1.39 -0.47 4.93
N VAL A 27 -1.94 -1.20 3.94
CA VAL A 27 -2.58 -0.57 2.79
C VAL A 27 -3.91 -1.26 2.51
N HIS A 28 -4.96 -0.45 2.29
CA HIS A 28 -6.29 -0.92 1.95
C HIS A 28 -6.57 -0.59 0.48
N PHE A 29 -7.35 -1.45 -0.19
CA PHE A 29 -7.59 -1.26 -1.62
C PHE A 29 -8.21 0.11 -1.94
N SER A 30 -8.95 0.69 -1.00
CA SER A 30 -9.56 1.99 -1.22
C SER A 30 -8.53 3.10 -1.42
N GLN A 31 -7.28 2.86 -1.03
CA GLN A 31 -6.22 3.84 -1.15
C GLN A 31 -5.37 3.65 -2.41
N ILE A 32 -5.68 2.66 -3.21
CA ILE A 32 -4.94 2.39 -4.44
C ILE A 32 -5.51 3.23 -5.56
N GLN A 33 -4.67 4.05 -6.18
CA GLN A 33 -5.09 4.96 -7.24
C GLN A 33 -4.83 4.29 -8.59
N LYS A 34 -5.70 3.35 -8.95
CA LYS A 34 -5.64 2.65 -10.24
C LYS A 34 -7.03 2.63 -10.85
N ASP A 35 -7.09 2.69 -12.17
CA ASP A 35 -8.35 2.50 -12.88
C ASP A 35 -8.67 1.01 -12.89
N GLY A 36 -9.95 0.69 -12.73
CA GLY A 36 -10.40 -0.68 -12.78
C GLY A 36 -10.09 -1.45 -11.50
N TYR A 37 -9.52 -2.63 -11.64
CA TYR A 37 -9.28 -3.52 -10.51
C TYR A 37 -8.15 -3.01 -9.61
N LYS A 38 -8.48 -2.72 -8.38
CA LYS A 38 -7.54 -2.11 -7.43
C LYS A 38 -6.80 -3.18 -6.65
N THR A 39 -5.65 -3.57 -7.16
CA THR A 39 -4.82 -4.58 -6.52
C THR A 39 -3.35 -4.22 -6.69
N LEU A 40 -2.51 -4.82 -5.86
CA LEU A 40 -1.06 -4.64 -5.91
C LEU A 40 -0.41 -6.01 -6.00
N GLU A 41 0.77 -6.06 -6.61
CA GLU A 41 1.51 -7.30 -6.71
C GLU A 41 2.72 -7.27 -5.80
N GLU A 42 3.08 -8.42 -5.28
CA GLU A 42 4.25 -8.55 -4.43
C GLU A 42 5.49 -8.07 -5.18
N GLY A 43 6.26 -7.21 -4.53
CA GLY A 43 7.47 -6.66 -5.15
C GLY A 43 7.25 -5.41 -5.99
N GLU A 44 6.00 -5.00 -6.18
CA GLU A 44 5.69 -3.82 -6.98
C GLU A 44 6.18 -2.55 -6.27
N LYS A 45 6.78 -1.64 -7.05
CA LYS A 45 7.22 -0.35 -6.50
C LYS A 45 6.06 0.64 -6.53
N VAL A 46 5.87 1.33 -5.41
CA VAL A 46 4.76 2.26 -5.26
C VAL A 46 5.21 3.55 -4.58
N GLU A 47 4.43 4.59 -4.81
CA GLU A 47 4.59 5.84 -4.07
C GLU A 47 3.32 6.08 -3.27
N PHE A 48 3.46 6.61 -2.07
CA PHE A 48 2.32 6.78 -1.16
C PHE A 48 2.65 7.77 -0.07
N THR A 49 1.61 8.17 0.69
CA THR A 49 1.80 8.97 1.90
C THR A 49 1.40 8.11 3.09
N ILE A 50 1.94 8.45 4.26
CA ILE A 50 1.62 7.72 5.49
C ILE A 50 0.68 8.56 6.34
N ALA A 51 -0.39 7.92 6.83
CA ALA A 51 -1.34 8.56 7.73
C ALA A 51 -1.58 7.64 8.92
N GLU A 52 -1.95 8.23 10.05
CA GLU A 52 -2.31 7.44 11.23
C GLU A 52 -3.73 6.92 11.08
N GLY A 53 -3.90 5.64 11.31
CA GLY A 53 -5.21 5.01 11.25
C GLY A 53 -5.50 4.23 12.51
N PRO A 54 -6.68 3.62 12.59
CA PRO A 54 -7.08 2.86 13.80
C PRO A 54 -6.13 1.71 14.13
N LYS A 55 -5.46 1.17 13.12
CA LYS A 55 -4.54 0.05 13.30
C LYS A 55 -3.08 0.48 13.28
N GLY A 56 -2.82 1.78 13.31
CA GLY A 56 -1.47 2.32 13.25
C GLY A 56 -1.21 3.00 11.92
N PRO A 57 0.07 3.15 11.53
CA PRO A 57 0.41 3.82 10.27
C PRO A 57 -0.16 3.06 9.08
N GLN A 58 -0.74 3.80 8.13
CA GLN A 58 -1.27 3.19 6.92
C GLN A 58 -0.94 4.06 5.71
N ALA A 59 -0.87 3.39 4.55
CA ALA A 59 -0.55 4.06 3.29
C ALA A 59 -1.80 4.66 2.68
N GLU A 60 -1.68 5.87 2.15
CA GLU A 60 -2.76 6.55 1.45
C GLU A 60 -2.26 7.03 0.09
N ASN A 61 -3.19 7.18 -0.84
CA ASN A 61 -2.90 7.67 -2.19
C ASN A 61 -1.77 6.88 -2.85
N VAL A 62 -1.93 5.56 -2.85
CA VAL A 62 -0.92 4.66 -3.38
C VAL A 62 -0.98 4.63 -4.90
N VAL A 63 0.14 4.90 -5.55
CA VAL A 63 0.24 4.84 -7.01
C VAL A 63 1.41 3.95 -7.40
N SER A 64 1.22 3.21 -8.49
CA SER A 64 2.30 2.39 -9.04
C SER A 64 3.32 3.27 -9.74
N LEU A 65 4.59 2.94 -9.56
CA LEU A 65 5.67 3.68 -10.23
C LEU A 65 6.02 3.05 -11.57
#